data_71d39043a338df91759afb231b944b93
#
_entry.id   71d39043a338df91759afb231b944b93
#
_cell.length_a   1.000
_cell.length_b   1.000
_cell.length_c   1.000
_cell.angle_alpha   90.00
_cell.angle_beta   90.00
_cell.angle_gamma   90.00
#
_symmetry.space_group_name_H-M   'P 1'
#
loop_
_entity.id
_entity.type
_entity.pdbx_description
1 polymer ?
#
loop_
_entity_poly.entity_id
_entity_poly.type
_entity_poly.pdbx_seq_one_letter_code
_entity_poly.pdbx_strand_id
1 'polypeptide(L)'
;LMAGKSGLNLTKDEAFEDFVAAYDSPALRPMLEAFGPEDVKRWAEALEQDVFTGSSGRVFPKAMKASPLLRAWLRRLDALGVELKTRWRWIGEAEFETPEGRVSLTPDVTVLAMGGASWARLGSDGAWAQDMPDLVAPFQPANMGFAVNWSAHMAPLFGAPVKQVELRAGGIKHR
;
A
#
# COMPACT_ATOMS: atom_id res chain seq x y z
N LEU A 1 7.42 0.39 -6.74
CA LEU A 1 6.83 -0.49 -5.74
C LEU A 1 7.92 -1.15 -4.91
N MET A 2 7.89 -0.92 -3.60
CA MET A 2 8.73 -1.65 -2.65
C MET A 2 7.85 -2.67 -1.94
N ALA A 3 8.30 -3.91 -1.92
CA ALA A 3 7.72 -4.95 -1.06
C ALA A 3 8.60 -5.08 0.18
N GLY A 4 7.99 -5.40 1.32
CA GLY A 4 8.74 -5.79 2.51
C GLY A 4 9.52 -7.10 2.31
N LYS A 5 10.33 -7.51 3.28
CA LYS A 5 11.08 -8.77 3.21
C LYS A 5 10.19 -10.02 3.02
N SER A 6 8.93 -9.93 3.45
CA SER A 6 7.93 -11.02 3.38
C SER A 6 7.13 -11.07 2.07
N GLY A 7 7.41 -10.20 1.12
CA GLY A 7 6.69 -10.11 -0.16
C GLY A 7 5.69 -8.97 -0.24
N LEU A 8 5.05 -8.83 -1.41
CA LEU A 8 4.03 -7.82 -1.68
C LEU A 8 2.66 -8.36 -1.24
N ASN A 9 2.09 -7.80 -0.18
CA ASN A 9 0.71 -8.07 0.20
C ASN A 9 -0.25 -7.30 -0.73
N LEU A 10 -1.14 -8.00 -1.41
CA LEU A 10 -2.12 -7.43 -2.33
C LEU A 10 -3.45 -7.15 -1.65
N THR A 11 -3.97 -8.17 -0.96
CA THR A 11 -5.26 -8.13 -0.28
C THR A 11 -5.30 -9.19 0.81
N LYS A 12 -6.47 -9.40 1.41
CA LYS A 12 -6.70 -10.43 2.41
C LYS A 12 -7.87 -11.32 1.98
N ASP A 13 -7.70 -12.62 2.16
CA ASP A 13 -8.70 -13.64 1.89
C ASP A 13 -9.56 -13.81 3.13
N GLU A 14 -10.69 -13.10 3.15
CA GLU A 14 -11.66 -13.06 4.25
C GLU A 14 -13.06 -12.77 3.73
N ALA A 15 -14.07 -12.98 4.55
CA ALA A 15 -15.43 -12.62 4.18
C ALA A 15 -15.53 -11.12 3.86
N PHE A 16 -16.34 -10.77 2.86
CA PHE A 16 -16.44 -9.38 2.38
C PHE A 16 -16.88 -8.41 3.50
N GLU A 17 -17.80 -8.83 4.37
CA GLU A 17 -18.27 -7.99 5.48
C GLU A 17 -17.15 -7.73 6.52
N ASP A 18 -16.28 -8.71 6.78
CA ASP A 18 -15.11 -8.54 7.66
C ASP A 18 -14.09 -7.58 7.02
N PHE A 19 -13.92 -7.67 5.70
CA PHE A 19 -13.06 -6.77 4.95
C PHE A 19 -13.58 -5.33 5.00
N VAL A 20 -14.87 -5.11 4.77
CA VAL A 20 -15.49 -3.77 4.82
C VAL A 20 -15.47 -3.20 6.23
N ALA A 21 -15.66 -4.02 7.26
CA ALA A 21 -15.61 -3.59 8.66
C ALA A 21 -14.24 -3.04 9.11
N ALA A 22 -13.18 -3.31 8.34
CA ALA A 22 -11.85 -2.72 8.59
C ALA A 22 -11.74 -1.24 8.16
N TYR A 23 -12.73 -0.72 7.44
CA TYR A 23 -12.78 0.67 7.00
C TYR A 23 -13.76 1.46 7.89
N ASP A 24 -13.34 2.62 8.35
CA ASP A 24 -14.11 3.47 9.26
C ASP A 24 -15.09 4.43 8.54
N SER A 25 -15.08 4.44 7.19
CA SER A 25 -15.93 5.31 6.38
C SER A 25 -16.98 4.52 5.59
N PRO A 26 -18.28 4.68 5.88
CA PRO A 26 -19.35 4.06 5.10
C PRO A 26 -19.38 4.48 3.64
N ALA A 27 -18.84 5.66 3.31
CA ALA A 27 -18.78 6.17 1.93
C ALA A 27 -17.90 5.31 1.00
N LEU A 28 -17.00 4.50 1.57
CA LEU A 28 -16.13 3.60 0.79
C LEU A 28 -16.84 2.30 0.38
N ARG A 29 -17.94 1.93 1.03
CA ARG A 29 -18.62 0.66 0.77
C ARG A 29 -18.96 0.43 -0.72
N PRO A 30 -19.59 1.36 -1.45
CA PRO A 30 -19.89 1.14 -2.87
C PRO A 30 -18.64 0.91 -3.73
N MET A 31 -17.51 1.55 -3.38
CA MET A 31 -16.24 1.37 -4.08
C MET A 31 -15.62 0.00 -3.79
N LEU A 32 -15.72 -0.47 -2.55
CA LEU A 32 -15.24 -1.79 -2.14
C LEU A 32 -16.10 -2.91 -2.70
N GLU A 33 -17.41 -2.69 -2.88
CA GLU A 33 -18.32 -3.60 -3.59
C GLU A 33 -17.98 -3.69 -5.09
N ALA A 34 -17.60 -2.56 -5.70
CA ALA A 34 -17.21 -2.52 -7.10
C ALA A 34 -15.82 -3.13 -7.35
N PHE A 35 -14.91 -3.04 -6.39
CA PHE A 35 -13.55 -3.57 -6.49
C PHE A 35 -13.05 -4.07 -5.12
N GLY A 36 -13.45 -5.28 -4.78
CA GLY A 36 -13.14 -5.93 -3.50
C GLY A 36 -11.95 -6.90 -3.57
N PRO A 37 -11.74 -7.70 -2.51
CA PRO A 37 -10.60 -8.63 -2.41
C PRO A 37 -10.49 -9.63 -3.56
N GLU A 38 -11.62 -10.17 -4.02
CA GLU A 38 -11.64 -11.10 -5.15
C GLU A 38 -11.29 -10.42 -6.48
N ASP A 39 -11.67 -9.15 -6.64
CA ASP A 39 -11.31 -8.38 -7.83
C ASP A 39 -9.81 -8.09 -7.88
N VAL A 40 -9.19 -7.85 -6.73
CA VAL A 40 -7.72 -7.70 -6.62
C VAL A 40 -7.00 -8.98 -7.04
N LYS A 41 -7.51 -10.16 -6.63
CA LYS A 41 -6.95 -11.45 -7.06
C LYS A 41 -7.07 -11.60 -8.59
N ARG A 42 -8.28 -11.43 -9.14
CA ARG A 42 -8.54 -11.49 -10.59
C ARG A 42 -7.70 -10.48 -11.37
N TRP A 43 -7.54 -9.28 -10.87
CA TRP A 43 -6.68 -8.27 -11.49
C TRP A 43 -5.22 -8.71 -11.57
N ALA A 44 -4.67 -9.30 -10.52
CA ALA A 44 -3.30 -9.80 -10.52
C ALA A 44 -3.12 -10.98 -11.49
N GLU A 45 -4.07 -11.91 -11.51
CA GLU A 45 -4.09 -13.05 -12.43
C GLU A 45 -4.24 -12.61 -13.89
N ALA A 46 -5.08 -11.59 -14.16
CA ALA A 46 -5.19 -10.98 -15.50
C ALA A 46 -3.90 -10.26 -15.96
N LEU A 47 -2.98 -9.99 -15.04
CA LEU A 47 -1.62 -9.54 -15.31
C LEU A 47 -0.60 -10.69 -15.34
N GLU A 48 -1.08 -11.94 -15.46
CA GLU A 48 -0.25 -13.15 -15.47
C GLU A 48 0.57 -13.33 -14.18
N GLN A 49 0.05 -12.83 -13.06
CA GLN A 49 0.67 -12.97 -11.75
C GLN A 49 -0.18 -13.88 -10.88
N ASP A 50 0.15 -15.15 -10.84
CA ASP A 50 -0.47 -16.10 -9.92
C ASP A 50 -0.35 -15.63 -8.48
N VAL A 51 -1.40 -15.82 -7.71
CA VAL A 51 -1.46 -15.47 -6.30
C VAL A 51 -1.62 -16.69 -5.40
N PHE A 52 -1.34 -16.53 -4.12
CA PHE A 52 -1.61 -17.52 -3.08
C PHE A 52 -1.96 -16.85 -1.76
N THR A 53 -2.75 -17.53 -0.94
CA THR A 53 -3.09 -17.08 0.40
C THR A 53 -2.09 -17.65 1.41
N GLY A 54 -1.44 -16.77 2.16
CA GLY A 54 -0.54 -17.13 3.25
C GLY A 54 -1.29 -17.53 4.53
N SER A 55 -0.57 -18.04 5.53
CA SER A 55 -1.15 -18.54 6.79
C SER A 55 -1.91 -17.50 7.63
N SER A 56 -1.75 -16.21 7.33
CA SER A 56 -2.46 -15.10 7.99
C SER A 56 -3.65 -14.58 7.18
N GLY A 57 -4.06 -15.28 6.13
CA GLY A 57 -5.09 -14.84 5.20
C GLY A 57 -4.63 -13.77 4.20
N ARG A 58 -3.39 -13.29 4.28
CA ARG A 58 -2.87 -12.31 3.31
C ARG A 58 -2.58 -12.97 1.98
N VAL A 59 -2.93 -12.27 0.91
CA VAL A 59 -2.73 -12.73 -0.47
C VAL A 59 -1.48 -12.10 -1.06
N PHE A 60 -0.63 -12.94 -1.64
CA PHE A 60 0.66 -12.55 -2.22
C PHE A 60 0.79 -13.09 -3.65
N PRO A 61 1.52 -12.39 -4.55
CA PRO A 61 1.99 -13.01 -5.78
C PRO A 61 2.93 -14.19 -5.46
N LYS A 62 2.82 -15.31 -6.19
CA LYS A 62 3.74 -16.46 -6.02
C LYS A 62 5.21 -16.09 -6.19
N ALA A 63 5.50 -15.08 -7.02
CA ALA A 63 6.86 -14.56 -7.20
C ALA A 63 7.44 -13.89 -5.93
N MET A 64 6.63 -13.60 -4.92
CA MET A 64 7.02 -12.91 -3.68
C MET A 64 7.73 -11.57 -3.88
N LYS A 65 7.63 -10.99 -5.07
CA LYS A 65 8.30 -9.74 -5.48
C LYS A 65 7.29 -8.80 -6.13
N ALA A 66 7.44 -7.50 -5.88
CA ALA A 66 6.59 -6.48 -6.49
C ALA A 66 6.93 -6.20 -7.96
N SER A 67 8.18 -6.40 -8.38
CA SER A 67 8.65 -5.97 -9.68
C SER A 67 8.04 -6.72 -10.88
N PRO A 68 7.72 -8.02 -10.85
CA PRO A 68 7.01 -8.67 -11.96
C PRO A 68 5.63 -8.07 -12.17
N LEU A 69 4.85 -7.92 -11.09
CA LEU A 69 3.51 -7.32 -11.14
C LEU A 69 3.58 -5.88 -11.67
N LEU A 70 4.50 -5.07 -11.17
CA LEU A 70 4.66 -3.69 -11.63
C LEU A 70 4.96 -3.62 -13.13
N ARG A 71 5.88 -4.45 -13.63
CA ARG A 71 6.21 -4.47 -15.06
C ARG A 71 5.03 -4.92 -15.93
N ALA A 72 4.28 -5.93 -15.49
CA ALA A 72 3.09 -6.37 -16.20
C ALA A 72 2.01 -5.28 -16.24
N TRP A 73 1.80 -4.62 -15.11
CA TRP A 73 0.85 -3.51 -15.02
C TRP A 73 1.25 -2.33 -15.92
N LEU A 74 2.51 -1.92 -15.88
CA LEU A 74 3.01 -0.82 -16.73
C LEU A 74 2.85 -1.13 -18.22
N ARG A 75 3.15 -2.37 -18.65
CA ARG A 75 2.91 -2.79 -20.06
C ARG A 75 1.43 -2.70 -20.44
N ARG A 76 0.52 -3.10 -19.53
CA ARG A 76 -0.91 -2.99 -19.76
C ARG A 76 -1.37 -1.55 -19.87
N LEU A 77 -0.88 -0.67 -18.99
CA LEU A 77 -1.19 0.76 -19.03
C LEU A 77 -0.70 1.40 -20.34
N ASP A 78 0.51 1.09 -20.77
CA ASP A 78 1.09 1.54 -22.03
C ASP A 78 0.25 1.08 -23.23
N ALA A 79 -0.15 -0.19 -23.28
CA ALA A 79 -1.03 -0.74 -24.31
C ALA A 79 -2.44 -0.09 -24.34
N LEU A 80 -2.88 0.48 -23.23
CA LEU A 80 -4.13 1.24 -23.12
C LEU A 80 -3.96 2.74 -23.42
N GLY A 81 -2.76 3.18 -23.80
CA GLY A 81 -2.45 4.57 -24.11
C GLY A 81 -2.28 5.48 -22.90
N VAL A 82 -2.07 4.92 -21.70
CA VAL A 82 -1.85 5.70 -20.49
C VAL A 82 -0.43 6.23 -20.46
N GLU A 83 -0.28 7.54 -20.44
CA GLU A 83 1.02 8.18 -20.28
C GLU A 83 1.47 8.22 -18.82
N LEU A 84 2.62 7.62 -18.51
CA LEU A 84 3.23 7.71 -17.20
C LEU A 84 4.29 8.83 -17.16
N LYS A 85 4.01 9.92 -16.47
CA LYS A 85 4.95 11.01 -16.25
C LYS A 85 5.72 10.76 -14.94
N THR A 86 6.99 10.46 -15.04
CA THR A 86 7.87 10.25 -13.87
C THR A 86 8.61 11.51 -13.49
N ARG A 87 8.97 11.66 -12.21
CA ARG A 87 9.66 12.84 -11.67
C ARG A 87 8.86 14.13 -11.80
N TRP A 88 7.52 14.02 -11.87
CA TRP A 88 6.60 15.13 -11.79
C TRP A 88 6.12 15.26 -10.35
N ARG A 89 6.31 16.42 -9.75
CA ARG A 89 5.84 16.71 -8.41
C ARG A 89 4.59 17.59 -8.51
N TRP A 90 3.51 17.10 -7.97
CA TRP A 90 2.29 17.88 -7.85
C TRP A 90 2.50 19.03 -6.86
N ILE A 91 2.05 20.25 -7.20
CA ILE A 91 2.19 21.46 -6.42
C ILE A 91 0.86 22.23 -6.21
N GLY A 92 -0.25 21.55 -6.42
CA GLY A 92 -1.61 22.09 -6.26
C GLY A 92 -2.40 22.07 -7.56
N GLU A 93 -3.72 22.03 -7.45
CA GLU A 93 -4.64 21.98 -8.59
C GLU A 93 -4.18 20.97 -9.67
N ALA A 94 -3.89 21.44 -10.87
CA ALA A 94 -3.32 20.63 -11.96
C ALA A 94 -1.93 21.12 -12.37
N GLU A 95 -1.16 21.66 -11.42
CA GLU A 95 0.20 22.14 -11.63
C GLU A 95 1.26 21.16 -11.11
N PHE A 96 2.35 21.09 -11.86
CA PHE A 96 3.45 20.18 -11.57
C PHE A 96 4.82 20.83 -11.74
N GLU A 97 5.74 20.55 -10.84
CA GLU A 97 7.18 20.74 -11.06
C GLU A 97 7.74 19.53 -11.80
N THR A 98 8.40 19.77 -12.91
CA THR A 98 9.03 18.75 -13.74
C THR A 98 10.52 19.05 -13.93
N PRO A 99 11.34 18.11 -14.42
CA PRO A 99 12.75 18.40 -14.75
C PRO A 99 12.94 19.53 -15.78
N GLU A 100 11.93 19.76 -16.61
CA GLU A 100 11.93 20.80 -17.67
C GLU A 100 11.33 22.12 -17.20
N GLY A 101 10.80 22.20 -15.98
CA GLY A 101 10.17 23.39 -15.41
C GLY A 101 8.74 23.13 -14.94
N ARG A 102 8.01 24.20 -14.65
CA ARG A 102 6.61 24.13 -14.20
C ARG A 102 5.67 23.89 -15.39
N VAL A 103 4.74 22.96 -15.21
CA VAL A 103 3.72 22.61 -16.20
C VAL A 103 2.35 22.68 -15.55
N SER A 104 1.39 23.33 -16.22
CA SER A 104 -0.03 23.32 -15.87
C SER A 104 -0.79 22.50 -16.88
N LEU A 105 -1.71 21.68 -16.41
CA LEU A 105 -2.60 20.84 -17.22
C LEU A 105 -4.04 21.31 -17.07
N THR A 106 -4.88 20.92 -18.02
CA THR A 106 -6.34 21.19 -17.99
C THR A 106 -7.11 19.90 -18.18
N PRO A 107 -7.07 18.99 -17.18
CA PRO A 107 -7.78 17.71 -17.27
C PRO A 107 -9.29 17.92 -17.09
N ASP A 108 -10.11 17.07 -17.71
CA ASP A 108 -11.55 17.01 -17.45
C ASP A 108 -11.84 16.49 -16.03
N VAL A 109 -11.01 15.56 -15.54
CA VAL A 109 -11.13 14.97 -14.20
C VAL A 109 -9.74 14.73 -13.62
N THR A 110 -9.59 15.01 -12.31
CA THR A 110 -8.37 14.70 -11.55
C THR A 110 -8.68 13.71 -10.44
N VAL A 111 -7.89 12.64 -10.34
CA VAL A 111 -7.95 11.67 -9.25
C VAL A 111 -6.67 11.78 -8.42
N LEU A 112 -6.81 12.18 -7.15
CA LEU A 112 -5.70 12.27 -6.22
C LEU A 112 -5.48 10.90 -5.55
N ALA A 113 -4.45 10.18 -5.97
CA ALA A 113 -4.10 8.84 -5.47
C ALA A 113 -2.66 8.82 -4.94
N MET A 114 -2.31 9.78 -4.08
CA MET A 114 -0.93 10.09 -3.70
C MET A 114 -0.33 9.18 -2.63
N GLY A 115 -1.11 8.22 -2.11
CA GLY A 115 -0.67 7.28 -1.09
C GLY A 115 -0.43 7.93 0.28
N GLY A 116 0.29 7.23 1.14
CA GLY A 116 0.62 7.67 2.50
C GLY A 116 2.02 8.24 2.65
N ALA A 117 2.58 8.14 3.86
CA ALA A 117 3.89 8.67 4.24
C ALA A 117 4.93 7.58 4.55
N SER A 118 4.82 6.40 3.92
CA SER A 118 5.59 5.20 4.32
C SER A 118 7.02 5.14 3.75
N TRP A 119 7.33 5.87 2.68
CA TRP A 119 8.61 5.77 1.97
C TRP A 119 9.08 7.11 1.41
N ALA A 120 9.40 8.07 2.27
CA ALA A 120 9.80 9.42 1.90
C ALA A 120 10.90 9.47 0.84
N ARG A 121 11.95 8.64 0.96
CA ARG A 121 13.04 8.55 -0.04
C ARG A 121 12.63 8.09 -1.44
N LEU A 122 11.41 7.57 -1.59
CA LEU A 122 10.83 7.14 -2.88
C LEU A 122 9.64 8.01 -3.30
N GLY A 123 9.48 9.18 -2.68
CA GLY A 123 8.44 10.15 -2.99
C GLY A 123 7.13 9.97 -2.22
N SER A 124 7.02 8.96 -1.33
CA SER A 124 5.85 8.77 -0.47
C SER A 124 6.13 9.37 0.92
N ASP A 125 6.25 10.70 0.98
CA ASP A 125 6.59 11.46 2.18
C ASP A 125 5.37 12.05 2.91
N GLY A 126 4.18 11.99 2.29
CA GLY A 126 2.94 12.53 2.83
C GLY A 126 2.87 14.06 2.83
N ALA A 127 3.81 14.76 2.21
CA ALA A 127 3.85 16.22 2.20
C ALA A 127 2.57 16.84 1.63
N TRP A 128 1.97 16.19 0.64
CA TRP A 128 0.72 16.62 0.00
C TRP A 128 -0.45 16.81 0.98
N ALA A 129 -0.44 16.13 2.13
CA ALA A 129 -1.51 16.26 3.12
C ALA A 129 -1.54 17.64 3.78
N GLN A 130 -0.43 18.38 3.72
CA GLN A 130 -0.36 19.76 4.21
C GLN A 130 -1.15 20.74 3.33
N ASP A 131 -1.35 20.39 2.06
CA ASP A 131 -2.12 21.19 1.11
C ASP A 131 -3.63 20.96 1.26
N MET A 132 -4.04 19.96 2.06
CA MET A 132 -5.45 19.57 2.29
C MET A 132 -5.72 19.26 3.78
N PRO A 133 -5.40 20.17 4.71
CA PRO A 133 -5.45 19.87 6.15
C PRO A 133 -6.86 19.51 6.65
N ASP A 134 -7.90 20.07 6.02
CA ASP A 134 -9.30 19.84 6.41
C ASP A 134 -9.89 18.54 5.82
N LEU A 135 -9.20 17.90 4.87
CA LEU A 135 -9.67 16.72 4.16
C LEU A 135 -8.91 15.45 4.55
N VAL A 136 -7.79 15.59 5.23
CA VAL A 136 -6.88 14.48 5.52
C VAL A 136 -6.69 14.33 7.02
N ALA A 137 -6.99 13.15 7.55
CA ALA A 137 -6.63 12.81 8.93
C ALA A 137 -5.09 12.85 9.11
N PRO A 138 -4.59 13.38 10.24
CA PRO A 138 -3.15 13.40 10.50
C PRO A 138 -2.53 12.00 10.39
N PHE A 139 -1.43 11.89 9.66
CA PHE A 139 -0.70 10.62 9.58
C PHE A 139 -0.17 10.21 10.95
N GLN A 140 -0.42 8.97 11.31
CA GLN A 140 0.08 8.35 12.55
C GLN A 140 0.97 7.15 12.21
N PRO A 141 1.96 6.81 13.05
CA PRO A 141 2.76 5.61 12.86
C PRO A 141 1.87 4.36 12.92
N ALA A 142 1.77 3.63 11.80
CA ALA A 142 1.01 2.38 11.71
C ALA A 142 1.85 1.17 12.15
N ASN A 143 3.18 1.25 12.02
CA ASN A 143 4.12 0.22 12.44
C ASN A 143 5.19 0.86 13.33
N MET A 144 5.40 0.28 14.51
CA MET A 144 6.43 0.71 15.44
C MET A 144 7.41 -0.41 15.69
N GLY A 145 8.69 -0.06 15.83
CA GLY A 145 9.74 -0.92 16.36
C GLY A 145 10.21 -0.36 17.70
N PHE A 146 10.49 -1.24 18.63
CA PHE A 146 11.09 -0.87 19.92
C PHE A 146 12.54 -1.31 19.96
N ALA A 147 13.42 -0.42 20.39
CA ALA A 147 14.78 -0.80 20.73
C ALA A 147 14.77 -1.52 22.09
N VAL A 148 15.21 -2.77 22.09
CA VAL A 148 15.24 -3.61 23.28
C VAL A 148 16.66 -4.16 23.46
N ASN A 149 17.20 -4.07 24.67
CA ASN A 149 18.46 -4.72 25.04
C ASN A 149 18.20 -6.22 25.26
N TRP A 150 18.29 -6.98 24.19
CA TRP A 150 18.11 -8.43 24.26
C TRP A 150 19.30 -9.12 24.92
N SER A 151 19.04 -10.17 25.67
CA SER A 151 20.11 -11.04 26.16
C SER A 151 20.83 -11.74 25.00
N ALA A 152 22.07 -12.17 25.21
CA ALA A 152 22.87 -12.87 24.22
C ALA A 152 22.18 -14.16 23.68
N HIS A 153 21.33 -14.78 24.47
CA HIS A 153 20.56 -15.97 24.07
C HIS A 153 19.58 -15.70 22.91
N MET A 154 19.18 -14.44 22.71
CA MET A 154 18.27 -14.07 21.61
C MET A 154 18.98 -13.89 20.27
N ALA A 155 20.30 -13.73 20.25
CA ALA A 155 21.05 -13.43 19.04
C ALA A 155 20.81 -14.44 17.88
N PRO A 156 20.73 -15.75 18.11
CA PRO A 156 20.41 -16.73 17.03
C PRO A 156 19.01 -16.60 16.44
N LEU A 157 18.11 -15.90 17.15
CA LEU A 157 16.71 -15.72 16.75
C LEU A 157 16.44 -14.39 16.03
N PHE A 158 17.44 -13.51 15.93
CA PHE A 158 17.26 -12.21 15.30
C PHE A 158 16.89 -12.36 13.80
N GLY A 159 15.80 -11.69 13.42
CA GLY A 159 15.24 -11.76 12.07
C GLY A 159 14.28 -12.93 11.83
N ALA A 160 14.13 -13.85 12.79
CA ALA A 160 13.11 -14.88 12.72
C ALA A 160 11.72 -14.26 12.98
N PRO A 161 10.68 -14.62 12.18
CA PRO A 161 9.33 -14.13 12.42
C PRO A 161 8.73 -14.83 13.64
N VAL A 162 8.09 -14.03 14.50
CA VAL A 162 7.30 -14.54 15.62
C VAL A 162 5.85 -14.70 15.14
N LYS A 163 5.29 -15.91 15.24
CA LYS A 163 3.93 -16.23 14.77
C LYS A 163 3.14 -16.94 15.87
N GLN A 164 1.81 -16.78 15.83
CA GLN A 164 0.88 -17.45 16.75
C GLN A 164 1.18 -17.15 18.22
N VAL A 165 1.52 -15.93 18.54
CA VAL A 165 1.82 -15.47 19.89
C VAL A 165 0.74 -14.50 20.37
N GLU A 166 0.52 -14.46 21.67
CA GLU A 166 -0.28 -13.44 22.33
C GLU A 166 0.68 -12.38 22.88
N LEU A 167 0.51 -11.14 22.43
CA LEU A 167 1.23 -10.00 23.02
C LEU A 167 0.43 -9.47 24.21
N ARG A 168 1.10 -9.31 25.35
CA ARG A 168 0.52 -8.72 26.55
C ARG A 168 1.33 -7.52 26.97
N ALA A 169 0.69 -6.38 27.13
CA ALA A 169 1.31 -5.15 27.60
C ALA A 169 0.29 -4.30 28.37
N GLY A 170 0.60 -3.88 29.60
CA GLY A 170 -0.24 -2.99 30.39
C GLY A 170 -1.69 -3.47 30.60
N GLY A 171 -1.93 -4.79 30.70
CA GLY A 171 -3.27 -5.38 30.82
C GLY A 171 -3.98 -5.58 29.48
N ILE A 172 -3.45 -5.11 28.38
CA ILE A 172 -3.96 -5.32 27.02
C ILE A 172 -3.43 -6.63 26.47
N LYS A 173 -4.28 -7.40 25.82
CA LYS A 173 -3.92 -8.64 25.11
C LYS A 173 -4.27 -8.49 23.64
N HIS A 174 -3.36 -8.89 22.75
CA HIS A 174 -3.58 -8.95 21.32
C HIS A 174 -3.01 -10.26 20.75
N ARG A 175 -3.78 -10.93 19.88
CA ARG A 175 -3.37 -12.15 19.15
C ARG A 175 -3.17 -11.87 17.69
#